data_e157dd783fbda69c47125c4812dec7f8
#
_entry.id   e157dd783fbda69c47125c4812dec7f8
#
_cell.length_a   1.000
_cell.length_b   1.000
_cell.length_c   1.000
_cell.angle_alpha   90.00
_cell.angle_beta   90.00
_cell.angle_gamma   90.00
#
_symmetry.space_group_name_H-M   'P 1'
#
loop_
_entity.id
_entity.type
_entity.pdbx_description
1 polymer ?
#
loop_
_entity_poly.entity_id
_entity_poly.type
_entity_poly.pdbx_seq_one_letter_code
_entity_poly.pdbx_strand_id
1 'polypeptide(L)'
;MKEKLKSAIKGNPFIVWLRILFDKIGESFSLTLYSGSTNQTKDIFKKQAELQIRIHALEKGMSIGKVKVGFGKEKAFAIIKDLVNLLKRGGAKQFVVESVSVLQKYVEFNKNMGADMTEVERYLHKLCSCYDIQIMDVGGIYNLSLKEISSKLKSPFDEFSQLRFSVRDFGTSPLNIEHVYAALRLCERTPSACNRQSWRVHVYTENKLVVKMFKLQGGSKGFNEQMQCAILICGDLRNYGFYEQNLPFVDGGIYAMNLLYALHYYGVATIPLTMGHKRRITKKIKQEMHLPNHEVPVLLIGVGTFKDNYKVAVSHRYSYCEYVKLNR
;
A
#
# COMPACT_ATOMS: atom_id res chain seq x y z
N MET A 1 25.26 -29.25 -30.30
CA MET A 1 26.36 -28.50 -29.69
C MET A 1 25.90 -27.10 -29.18
N LYS A 2 25.22 -26.29 -30.00
CA LYS A 2 24.71 -24.95 -29.59
C LYS A 2 23.72 -24.96 -28.41
N GLU A 3 22.84 -25.96 -28.31
CA GLU A 3 21.86 -26.03 -27.20
C GLU A 3 22.51 -26.49 -25.88
N LYS A 4 23.45 -27.43 -25.90
CA LYS A 4 24.21 -27.81 -24.70
C LYS A 4 25.06 -26.66 -24.19
N LEU A 5 25.66 -25.85 -25.06
CA LEU A 5 26.41 -24.66 -24.72
C LEU A 5 25.49 -23.56 -24.12
N LYS A 6 24.31 -23.33 -24.70
CA LYS A 6 23.28 -22.45 -24.16
C LYS A 6 22.77 -22.90 -22.79
N SER A 7 22.61 -24.20 -22.57
CA SER A 7 22.18 -24.77 -21.29
C SER A 7 23.30 -24.61 -20.23
N ALA A 8 24.55 -24.91 -20.56
CA ALA A 8 25.67 -24.73 -19.67
C ALA A 8 25.90 -23.27 -19.27
N ILE A 9 25.75 -22.34 -20.22
CA ILE A 9 25.82 -20.88 -19.95
C ILE A 9 24.66 -20.43 -19.07
N LYS A 10 23.42 -20.94 -19.29
CA LYS A 10 22.25 -20.55 -18.50
C LYS A 10 22.34 -20.99 -17.04
N GLY A 11 22.97 -22.14 -16.76
CA GLY A 11 23.10 -22.71 -15.41
C GLY A 11 24.39 -22.31 -14.68
N ASN A 12 25.30 -21.57 -15.29
CA ASN A 12 26.53 -21.17 -14.64
C ASN A 12 26.26 -20.13 -13.54
N PRO A 13 26.65 -20.40 -12.25
CA PRO A 13 26.33 -19.53 -11.12
C PRO A 13 26.84 -18.11 -11.29
N PHE A 14 28.01 -17.91 -11.88
CA PHE A 14 28.59 -16.59 -12.13
C PHE A 14 27.80 -15.78 -13.16
N ILE A 15 27.35 -16.43 -14.24
CA ILE A 15 26.52 -15.76 -15.25
C ILE A 15 25.13 -15.43 -14.67
N VAL A 16 24.57 -16.32 -13.88
CA VAL A 16 23.31 -16.06 -13.15
C VAL A 16 23.48 -14.89 -12.19
N TRP A 17 24.55 -14.86 -11.41
CA TRP A 17 24.87 -13.76 -10.50
C TRP A 17 25.04 -12.42 -11.24
N LEU A 18 25.78 -12.37 -12.34
CA LEU A 18 25.92 -11.18 -13.16
C LEU A 18 24.57 -10.65 -13.67
N ARG A 19 23.70 -11.53 -14.11
CA ARG A 19 22.33 -11.13 -14.56
C ARG A 19 21.53 -10.51 -13.42
N ILE A 20 21.55 -11.14 -12.24
CA ILE A 20 20.90 -10.61 -11.05
C ILE A 20 21.46 -9.26 -10.68
N LEU A 21 22.80 -9.12 -10.70
CA LEU A 21 23.47 -7.86 -10.40
C LEU A 21 23.05 -6.74 -11.35
N PHE A 22 23.02 -6.99 -12.66
CA PHE A 22 22.56 -5.99 -13.65
C PHE A 22 21.10 -5.62 -13.47
N ASP A 23 20.21 -6.58 -13.17
CA ASP A 23 18.83 -6.30 -12.87
C ASP A 23 18.69 -5.45 -11.60
N LYS A 24 19.46 -5.77 -10.55
CA LYS A 24 19.47 -5.02 -9.28
C LYS A 24 20.05 -3.61 -9.43
N ILE A 25 21.08 -3.43 -10.22
CA ILE A 25 21.62 -2.09 -10.53
C ILE A 25 20.52 -1.22 -11.16
N GLY A 26 19.76 -1.75 -12.09
CA GLY A 26 18.67 -1.01 -12.71
C GLY A 26 17.48 -0.71 -11.77
N GLU A 27 17.13 -1.62 -10.86
CA GLU A 27 16.14 -1.39 -9.82
C GLU A 27 16.63 -0.32 -8.84
N SER A 28 17.90 -0.43 -8.39
CA SER A 28 18.54 0.54 -7.51
C SER A 28 18.61 1.93 -8.11
N PHE A 29 18.85 2.05 -9.41
CA PHE A 29 18.84 3.34 -10.11
C PHE A 29 17.45 3.98 -10.09
N SER A 30 16.40 3.22 -10.39
CA SER A 30 15.02 3.71 -10.31
C SER A 30 14.65 4.13 -8.88
N LEU A 31 15.03 3.32 -7.89
CA LEU A 31 14.83 3.66 -6.49
C LEU A 31 15.58 4.94 -6.10
N THR A 32 16.82 5.11 -6.56
CA THR A 32 17.62 6.31 -6.31
C THR A 32 16.98 7.56 -6.89
N LEU A 33 16.44 7.49 -8.11
CA LEU A 33 15.77 8.63 -8.75
C LEU A 33 14.49 9.06 -8.03
N TYR A 34 13.68 8.09 -7.63
CA TYR A 34 12.32 8.35 -7.16
C TYR A 34 12.14 8.24 -5.65
N SER A 35 13.10 7.66 -4.92
CA SER A 35 12.98 7.54 -3.46
C SER A 35 13.00 8.89 -2.75
N GLY A 36 12.40 8.93 -1.56
CA GLY A 36 12.41 10.08 -0.68
C GLY A 36 13.81 10.49 -0.18
N SER A 37 14.85 9.66 -0.40
CA SER A 37 16.21 9.94 0.08
C SER A 37 16.98 10.93 -0.79
N THR A 38 16.50 11.24 -1.99
CA THR A 38 17.19 12.15 -2.93
C THR A 38 16.33 13.36 -3.23
N ASN A 39 16.96 14.55 -3.33
CA ASN A 39 16.29 15.81 -3.70
C ASN A 39 15.06 16.17 -2.86
N GLN A 40 15.03 15.80 -1.57
CA GLN A 40 13.90 16.05 -0.66
C GLN A 40 13.51 17.53 -0.57
N THR A 41 14.48 18.43 -0.65
CA THR A 41 14.24 19.88 -0.59
C THR A 41 13.60 20.45 -1.85
N LYS A 42 13.68 19.76 -2.99
CA LYS A 42 13.16 20.23 -4.28
C LYS A 42 11.86 19.53 -4.68
N ASP A 43 11.63 18.30 -4.24
CA ASP A 43 10.47 17.49 -4.59
C ASP A 43 9.39 17.59 -3.50
N ILE A 44 8.25 18.15 -3.85
CA ILE A 44 7.10 18.33 -2.95
C ILE A 44 6.56 16.99 -2.43
N PHE A 45 6.47 15.97 -3.29
CA PHE A 45 5.98 14.65 -2.89
C PHE A 45 6.89 13.97 -1.87
N LYS A 46 8.21 14.05 -2.09
CA LYS A 46 9.19 13.50 -1.15
C LYS A 46 9.12 14.21 0.21
N LYS A 47 8.90 15.52 0.22
CA LYS A 47 8.73 16.28 1.45
C LYS A 47 7.44 15.94 2.17
N GLN A 48 6.34 15.75 1.45
CA GLN A 48 5.08 15.26 2.02
C GLN A 48 5.24 13.87 2.66
N ALA A 49 5.92 12.93 1.98
CA ALA A 49 6.16 11.60 2.51
C ALA A 49 6.99 11.64 3.81
N GLU A 50 8.02 12.47 3.88
CA GLU A 50 8.80 12.68 5.11
C GLU A 50 7.93 13.25 6.25
N LEU A 51 7.13 14.26 5.95
CA LEU A 51 6.22 14.86 6.92
C LEU A 51 5.18 13.86 7.43
N GLN A 52 4.62 13.03 6.56
CA GLN A 52 3.67 11.97 6.94
C GLN A 52 4.27 11.02 7.99
N ILE A 53 5.53 10.61 7.82
CA ILE A 53 6.23 9.76 8.80
C ILE A 53 6.30 10.45 10.17
N ARG A 54 6.62 11.73 10.20
CA ARG A 54 6.79 12.50 11.44
C ARG A 54 5.45 12.78 12.14
N ILE A 55 4.41 13.08 11.38
CA ILE A 55 3.04 13.27 11.89
C ILE A 55 2.51 11.96 12.48
N HIS A 56 2.64 10.86 11.74
CA HIS A 56 2.24 9.55 12.23
C HIS A 56 3.00 9.11 13.49
N ALA A 57 4.25 9.55 13.66
CA ALA A 57 4.99 9.29 14.90
C ALA A 57 4.36 10.00 16.13
N LEU A 58 3.72 11.16 15.97
CA LEU A 58 2.95 11.81 17.03
C LEU A 58 1.65 11.04 17.32
N GLU A 59 0.93 10.59 16.30
CA GLU A 59 -0.28 9.76 16.46
C GLU A 59 0.02 8.47 17.22
N LYS A 60 1.07 7.74 16.81
CA LYS A 60 1.50 6.54 17.53
C LYS A 60 1.85 6.84 18.97
N GLY A 61 2.53 7.96 19.21
CA GLY A 61 2.87 8.40 20.56
C GLY A 61 1.64 8.53 21.46
N MET A 62 0.56 9.11 20.96
CA MET A 62 -0.71 9.27 21.69
C MET A 62 -1.39 7.92 22.01
N SER A 63 -1.16 6.87 21.21
CA SER A 63 -1.79 5.54 21.39
C SER A 63 -1.04 4.62 22.36
N ILE A 64 0.08 5.05 22.92
CA ILE A 64 0.88 4.27 23.87
C ILE A 64 0.26 4.38 25.28
N GLY A 65 0.18 3.25 26.00
CA GLY A 65 -0.44 3.20 27.32
C GLY A 65 0.24 4.05 28.41
N LYS A 66 1.58 4.21 28.34
CA LYS A 66 2.34 5.09 29.24
C LYS A 66 3.14 6.08 28.43
N VAL A 67 2.70 7.30 28.38
CA VAL A 67 3.28 8.39 27.58
C VAL A 67 3.93 9.42 28.50
N LYS A 68 5.11 9.92 28.10
CA LYS A 68 5.75 11.03 28.81
C LYS A 68 5.00 12.32 28.53
N VAL A 69 4.70 13.10 29.57
CA VAL A 69 4.05 14.43 29.45
C VAL A 69 4.89 15.33 28.54
N GLY A 70 4.25 15.97 27.56
CA GLY A 70 4.91 16.87 26.60
C GLY A 70 5.80 16.15 25.57
N PHE A 71 5.62 14.83 25.38
CA PHE A 71 6.42 14.09 24.39
C PHE A 71 6.33 14.73 22.99
N GLY A 72 7.46 14.78 22.28
CA GLY A 72 7.50 15.21 20.88
C GLY A 72 7.24 16.70 20.63
N LYS A 73 7.27 17.58 21.65
CA LYS A 73 7.01 19.03 21.52
C LYS A 73 7.88 19.68 20.43
N GLU A 74 9.18 19.45 20.44
CA GLU A 74 10.11 19.96 19.42
C GLU A 74 9.82 19.42 18.00
N LYS A 75 9.39 18.13 17.92
CA LYS A 75 8.98 17.54 16.63
C LYS A 75 7.74 18.23 16.08
N ALA A 76 6.76 18.55 16.92
CA ALA A 76 5.56 19.27 16.51
C ALA A 76 5.90 20.66 15.95
N PHE A 77 6.79 21.43 16.59
CA PHE A 77 7.29 22.68 16.05
C PHE A 77 7.94 22.55 14.69
N ALA A 78 8.84 21.57 14.54
CA ALA A 78 9.52 21.35 13.28
C ALA A 78 8.54 20.93 12.16
N ILE A 79 7.49 20.15 12.47
CA ILE A 79 6.43 19.81 11.53
C ILE A 79 5.66 21.05 11.10
N ILE A 80 5.23 21.91 12.02
CA ILE A 80 4.48 23.15 11.71
C ILE A 80 5.29 24.03 10.75
N LYS A 81 6.58 24.23 11.02
CA LYS A 81 7.48 24.99 10.16
C LYS A 81 7.58 24.42 8.75
N ASP A 82 7.67 23.09 8.66
CA ASP A 82 7.77 22.39 7.39
C ASP A 82 6.46 22.42 6.60
N LEU A 83 5.30 22.37 7.26
CA LEU A 83 3.98 22.54 6.63
C LEU A 83 3.82 23.94 6.01
N VAL A 84 4.28 24.99 6.70
CA VAL A 84 4.31 26.36 6.14
C VAL A 84 5.17 26.40 4.87
N ASN A 85 6.36 25.80 4.91
CA ASN A 85 7.26 25.74 3.75
C ASN A 85 6.66 24.93 2.58
N LEU A 86 5.94 23.86 2.89
CA LEU A 86 5.26 23.03 1.90
C LEU A 86 4.17 23.84 1.18
N LEU A 87 3.34 24.60 1.90
CA LEU A 87 2.30 25.46 1.32
C LEU A 87 2.90 26.56 0.42
N LYS A 88 3.97 27.22 0.87
CA LYS A 88 4.68 28.25 0.07
C LYS A 88 5.19 27.70 -1.27
N ARG A 89 5.40 26.39 -1.37
CA ARG A 89 5.90 25.72 -2.56
C ARG A 89 4.82 25.05 -3.40
N GLY A 90 3.54 25.32 -3.12
CA GLY A 90 2.41 24.73 -3.84
C GLY A 90 2.09 23.29 -3.45
N GLY A 91 2.47 22.86 -2.24
CA GLY A 91 2.08 21.55 -1.70
C GLY A 91 0.56 21.42 -1.52
N ALA A 92 0.06 20.18 -1.44
CA ALA A 92 -1.36 19.89 -1.36
C ALA A 92 -1.99 20.47 -0.08
N LYS A 93 -2.93 21.41 -0.22
CA LYS A 93 -3.65 22.03 0.91
C LYS A 93 -4.34 20.99 1.77
N GLN A 94 -4.95 19.98 1.13
CA GLN A 94 -5.61 18.86 1.82
C GLN A 94 -4.68 18.11 2.79
N PHE A 95 -3.47 17.81 2.38
CA PHE A 95 -2.46 17.16 3.24
C PHE A 95 -2.16 18.03 4.48
N VAL A 96 -2.11 19.35 4.31
CA VAL A 96 -1.85 20.28 5.42
C VAL A 96 -3.05 20.33 6.38
N VAL A 97 -4.29 20.33 5.86
CA VAL A 97 -5.52 20.25 6.66
C VAL A 97 -5.52 19.02 7.56
N GLU A 98 -5.24 17.85 7.00
CA GLU A 98 -5.16 16.58 7.75
C GLU A 98 -4.04 16.62 8.80
N SER A 99 -2.87 17.13 8.42
CA SER A 99 -1.71 17.26 9.31
C SER A 99 -1.99 18.18 10.50
N VAL A 100 -2.64 19.32 10.25
CA VAL A 100 -3.04 20.28 11.27
C VAL A 100 -4.06 19.66 12.23
N SER A 101 -5.00 18.90 11.73
CA SER A 101 -6.01 18.20 12.54
C SER A 101 -5.38 17.21 13.52
N VAL A 102 -4.36 16.46 13.06
CA VAL A 102 -3.57 15.58 13.95
C VAL A 102 -2.80 16.38 14.98
N LEU A 103 -2.18 17.50 14.59
CA LEU A 103 -1.43 18.37 15.50
C LEU A 103 -2.35 18.99 16.55
N GLN A 104 -3.57 19.38 16.20
CA GLN A 104 -4.56 19.89 17.14
C GLN A 104 -4.89 18.85 18.22
N LYS A 105 -5.22 17.61 17.81
CA LYS A 105 -5.46 16.49 18.74
C LYS A 105 -4.25 16.15 19.60
N TYR A 106 -3.05 16.27 19.04
CA TYR A 106 -1.80 16.12 19.78
C TYR A 106 -1.63 17.20 20.85
N VAL A 107 -1.96 18.45 20.55
CA VAL A 107 -1.93 19.57 21.52
C VAL A 107 -2.92 19.29 22.65
N GLU A 108 -4.17 18.98 22.33
CA GLU A 108 -5.23 18.67 23.30
C GLU A 108 -4.85 17.50 24.20
N PHE A 109 -4.34 16.41 23.62
CA PHE A 109 -3.88 15.24 24.34
C PHE A 109 -2.81 15.60 25.40
N ASN A 110 -1.80 16.37 25.02
CA ASN A 110 -0.72 16.77 25.93
C ASN A 110 -1.18 17.78 26.98
N LYS A 111 -2.09 18.71 26.65
CA LYS A 111 -2.73 19.61 27.62
C LYS A 111 -3.50 18.83 28.70
N ASN A 112 -4.26 17.83 28.29
CA ASN A 112 -4.99 16.95 29.21
C ASN A 112 -4.06 16.14 30.13
N MET A 113 -2.81 15.93 29.72
CA MET A 113 -1.75 15.33 30.55
C MET A 113 -1.02 16.35 31.45
N GLY A 114 -1.40 17.63 31.40
CA GLY A 114 -0.75 18.69 32.17
C GLY A 114 0.49 19.32 31.51
N ALA A 115 0.73 19.07 30.22
CA ALA A 115 1.84 19.69 29.50
C ALA A 115 1.50 21.14 29.08
N ASP A 116 2.47 22.04 29.20
CA ASP A 116 2.36 23.38 28.58
C ASP A 116 2.58 23.25 27.05
N MET A 117 1.51 23.42 26.30
CA MET A 117 1.49 23.41 24.85
C MET A 117 1.20 24.79 24.23
N THR A 118 1.15 25.84 25.02
CA THR A 118 0.75 27.23 24.63
C THR A 118 1.49 27.71 23.39
N GLU A 119 2.79 27.47 23.33
CA GLU A 119 3.60 27.92 22.21
C GLU A 119 3.33 27.13 20.93
N VAL A 120 3.19 25.81 21.02
CA VAL A 120 2.83 24.93 19.86
C VAL A 120 1.47 25.34 19.30
N GLU A 121 0.50 25.55 20.18
CA GLU A 121 -0.86 25.98 19.85
C GLU A 121 -0.84 27.34 19.13
N ARG A 122 -0.08 28.31 19.63
CA ARG A 122 0.09 29.63 19.00
C ARG A 122 0.61 29.51 17.56
N TYR A 123 1.64 28.70 17.33
CA TYR A 123 2.18 28.51 15.97
C TYR A 123 1.20 27.78 15.05
N LEU A 124 0.45 26.82 15.58
CA LEU A 124 -0.59 26.09 14.84
C LEU A 124 -1.72 27.04 14.41
N HIS A 125 -2.22 27.86 15.34
CA HIS A 125 -3.23 28.89 15.04
C HIS A 125 -2.75 29.90 14.00
N LYS A 126 -1.48 30.33 14.08
CA LYS A 126 -0.91 31.23 13.09
C LYS A 126 -0.88 30.60 11.71
N LEU A 127 -0.50 29.32 11.59
CA LEU A 127 -0.55 28.61 10.32
C LEU A 127 -1.98 28.54 9.78
N CYS A 128 -2.96 28.17 10.60
CA CYS A 128 -4.36 28.09 10.19
C CYS A 128 -4.89 29.44 9.68
N SER A 129 -4.65 30.51 10.42
CA SER A 129 -5.11 31.86 10.06
C SER A 129 -4.43 32.41 8.80
N CYS A 130 -3.11 32.19 8.64
CA CYS A 130 -2.38 32.71 7.48
C CYS A 130 -2.73 32.03 6.15
N TYR A 131 -3.20 30.77 6.19
CA TYR A 131 -3.45 29.98 4.99
C TYR A 131 -4.90 29.50 4.85
N ASP A 132 -5.80 30.04 5.66
CA ASP A 132 -7.21 29.66 5.69
C ASP A 132 -7.37 28.12 5.75
N ILE A 133 -6.77 27.50 6.80
CA ILE A 133 -6.84 26.09 7.07
C ILE A 133 -7.94 25.83 8.09
N GLN A 134 -8.97 25.12 7.67
CA GLN A 134 -10.01 24.63 8.57
C GLN A 134 -9.58 23.31 9.22
N ILE A 135 -9.70 23.25 10.54
CA ILE A 135 -9.42 22.02 11.29
C ILE A 135 -10.59 21.04 11.07
N MET A 136 -10.27 19.83 10.68
CA MET A 136 -11.22 18.74 10.50
C MET A 136 -11.11 17.73 11.63
N ASP A 137 -12.17 16.97 11.88
CA ASP A 137 -12.12 15.86 12.84
C ASP A 137 -11.57 14.58 12.19
N VAL A 138 -10.30 14.64 11.78
CA VAL A 138 -9.58 13.52 11.16
C VAL A 138 -8.25 13.26 11.87
N GLY A 139 -7.79 12.01 11.84
CA GLY A 139 -6.54 11.60 12.50
C GLY A 139 -6.64 11.53 14.04
N GLY A 140 -5.48 11.43 14.69
CA GLY A 140 -5.39 11.30 16.15
C GLY A 140 -5.60 9.86 16.62
N ILE A 141 -6.39 9.68 17.67
CA ILE A 141 -6.70 8.36 18.24
C ILE A 141 -8.20 8.14 18.36
N TYR A 142 -8.64 6.88 18.18
CA TYR A 142 -9.98 6.42 18.55
C TYR A 142 -9.91 5.66 19.88
N ASN A 143 -10.86 5.93 20.76
CA ASN A 143 -11.12 5.10 21.93
C ASN A 143 -12.17 4.07 21.53
N LEU A 144 -11.74 2.84 21.34
CA LEU A 144 -12.62 1.75 20.92
C LEU A 144 -12.77 0.75 22.06
N SER A 145 -13.97 0.26 22.30
CA SER A 145 -14.23 -0.85 23.22
C SER A 145 -14.26 -2.18 22.46
N LEU A 146 -13.81 -3.23 23.13
CA LEU A 146 -13.91 -4.60 22.57
C LEU A 146 -15.36 -4.98 22.26
N LYS A 147 -16.30 -4.51 23.07
CA LYS A 147 -17.74 -4.75 22.88
C LYS A 147 -18.24 -4.10 21.58
N GLU A 148 -17.84 -2.85 21.31
CA GLU A 148 -18.21 -2.13 20.08
C GLU A 148 -17.61 -2.79 18.84
N ILE A 149 -16.36 -3.23 18.93
CA ILE A 149 -15.71 -3.93 17.83
C ILE A 149 -16.43 -5.25 17.57
N SER A 150 -16.64 -6.05 18.63
CA SER A 150 -17.28 -7.39 18.51
C SER A 150 -18.70 -7.33 17.96
N SER A 151 -19.47 -6.31 18.31
CA SER A 151 -20.84 -6.14 17.82
C SER A 151 -20.92 -5.83 16.31
N LYS A 152 -19.82 -5.38 15.69
CA LYS A 152 -19.73 -5.05 14.27
C LYS A 152 -19.18 -6.19 13.40
N LEU A 153 -18.75 -7.29 13.98
CA LEU A 153 -18.30 -8.47 13.25
C LEU A 153 -19.50 -9.24 12.71
N LYS A 154 -19.55 -9.49 11.40
CA LYS A 154 -20.69 -10.16 10.76
C LYS A 154 -20.61 -11.69 10.81
N SER A 155 -19.41 -12.25 10.78
CA SER A 155 -19.15 -13.68 10.82
C SER A 155 -17.78 -13.97 11.43
N PRO A 156 -17.56 -15.16 11.99
CA PRO A 156 -16.25 -15.55 12.49
C PRO A 156 -15.19 -15.49 11.40
N PHE A 157 -14.09 -14.81 11.66
CA PHE A 157 -13.02 -14.62 10.69
C PHE A 157 -12.32 -15.94 10.30
N ASP A 158 -12.24 -16.88 11.21
CA ASP A 158 -11.70 -18.22 11.02
C ASP A 158 -12.44 -18.97 9.91
N GLU A 159 -13.76 -18.97 9.93
CA GLU A 159 -14.59 -19.53 8.85
C GLU A 159 -14.44 -18.72 7.55
N PHE A 160 -14.65 -17.40 7.63
CA PHE A 160 -14.61 -16.50 6.48
C PHE A 160 -13.28 -16.59 5.73
N SER A 161 -12.16 -16.58 6.44
CA SER A 161 -10.82 -16.53 5.83
C SER A 161 -10.45 -17.80 5.09
N GLN A 162 -10.98 -18.96 5.52
CA GLN A 162 -10.74 -20.25 4.89
C GLN A 162 -11.55 -20.47 3.61
N LEU A 163 -12.63 -19.71 3.43
CA LEU A 163 -13.49 -19.83 2.25
C LEU A 163 -12.96 -19.08 1.01
N ARG A 164 -11.92 -18.27 1.16
CA ARG A 164 -11.31 -17.52 0.05
C ARG A 164 -10.34 -18.41 -0.73
N PHE A 165 -10.69 -18.74 -1.95
CA PHE A 165 -9.87 -19.51 -2.88
C PHE A 165 -9.44 -18.68 -4.09
N SER A 166 -8.37 -19.13 -4.77
CA SER A 166 -7.96 -18.60 -6.07
C SER A 166 -8.78 -19.28 -7.16
N VAL A 167 -9.70 -18.54 -7.79
CA VAL A 167 -10.59 -19.02 -8.83
C VAL A 167 -9.88 -18.99 -10.19
N ARG A 168 -10.00 -20.06 -10.98
CA ARG A 168 -9.44 -20.19 -12.33
C ARG A 168 -10.48 -20.61 -13.37
N ASP A 169 -11.72 -20.72 -12.95
CA ASP A 169 -12.88 -21.01 -13.78
C ASP A 169 -13.99 -20.04 -13.37
N PHE A 170 -14.06 -18.93 -14.10
CA PHE A 170 -14.96 -17.83 -13.78
C PHE A 170 -16.31 -18.00 -14.43
N GLY A 171 -17.33 -17.41 -13.83
CA GLY A 171 -18.68 -17.31 -14.38
C GLY A 171 -18.76 -16.35 -15.56
N THR A 172 -19.87 -16.45 -16.28
CA THR A 172 -20.18 -15.59 -17.44
C THR A 172 -21.17 -14.48 -17.13
N SER A 173 -21.77 -14.50 -15.94
CA SER A 173 -22.67 -13.41 -15.49
C SER A 173 -21.89 -12.08 -15.42
N PRO A 174 -22.49 -10.94 -15.77
CA PRO A 174 -21.83 -9.63 -15.68
C PRO A 174 -21.33 -9.35 -14.26
N LEU A 175 -20.09 -8.87 -14.16
CA LEU A 175 -19.53 -8.41 -12.88
C LEU A 175 -20.23 -7.11 -12.45
N ASN A 176 -20.77 -7.10 -11.24
CA ASN A 176 -21.22 -5.85 -10.64
C ASN A 176 -19.99 -5.05 -10.16
N ILE A 177 -19.65 -4.01 -10.89
CA ILE A 177 -18.47 -3.17 -10.61
C ILE A 177 -18.60 -2.42 -9.28
N GLU A 178 -19.81 -2.16 -8.79
CA GLU A 178 -20.02 -1.52 -7.49
C GLU A 178 -19.54 -2.37 -6.33
N HIS A 179 -19.55 -3.70 -6.46
CA HIS A 179 -18.92 -4.60 -5.48
C HIS A 179 -17.39 -4.41 -5.43
N VAL A 180 -16.77 -4.14 -6.57
CA VAL A 180 -15.33 -3.83 -6.63
C VAL A 180 -15.04 -2.50 -5.93
N TYR A 181 -15.81 -1.46 -6.21
CA TYR A 181 -15.68 -0.17 -5.54
C TYR A 181 -15.97 -0.24 -4.04
N ALA A 182 -16.96 -1.02 -3.63
CA ALA A 182 -17.26 -1.26 -2.22
C ALA A 182 -16.07 -1.98 -1.52
N ALA A 183 -15.46 -2.96 -2.19
CA ALA A 183 -14.28 -3.64 -1.68
C ALA A 183 -13.07 -2.69 -1.55
N LEU A 184 -12.85 -1.80 -2.52
CA LEU A 184 -11.80 -0.79 -2.46
C LEU A 184 -12.01 0.18 -1.29
N ARG A 185 -13.24 0.66 -1.07
CA ARG A 185 -13.59 1.49 0.11
C ARG A 185 -13.33 0.76 1.42
N LEU A 186 -13.67 -0.52 1.51
CA LEU A 186 -13.40 -1.33 2.70
C LEU A 186 -11.89 -1.43 3.01
N CYS A 187 -11.04 -1.29 2.01
CA CYS A 187 -9.58 -1.33 2.15
C CYS A 187 -8.93 -0.02 2.61
N GLU A 188 -9.67 1.06 2.77
CA GLU A 188 -9.13 2.36 3.23
C GLU A 188 -8.46 2.28 4.60
N ARG A 189 -8.83 1.30 5.44
CA ARG A 189 -8.25 1.04 6.76
C ARG A 189 -7.02 0.13 6.73
N THR A 190 -6.51 -0.22 5.56
CA THR A 190 -5.30 -1.04 5.45
C THR A 190 -4.10 -0.31 6.06
N PRO A 191 -3.33 -0.95 6.97
CA PRO A 191 -2.14 -0.33 7.53
C PRO A 191 -1.02 -0.25 6.50
N SER A 192 -0.17 0.77 6.64
CA SER A 192 1.05 0.92 5.85
C SER A 192 2.21 1.43 6.70
N ALA A 193 3.42 1.31 6.23
CA ALA A 193 4.59 1.86 6.90
C ALA A 193 4.40 3.36 7.16
N CYS A 194 4.41 3.74 8.45
CA CYS A 194 4.19 5.12 8.90
C CYS A 194 2.92 5.78 8.35
N ASN A 195 1.88 5.00 8.05
CA ASN A 195 0.62 5.45 7.46
C ASN A 195 0.79 6.23 6.14
N ARG A 196 1.81 5.91 5.34
CA ARG A 196 2.11 6.62 4.07
C ARG A 196 1.16 6.28 2.94
N GLN A 197 0.40 5.17 3.05
CA GLN A 197 -0.63 4.76 2.09
C GLN A 197 -0.13 4.81 0.64
N SER A 198 1.03 4.21 0.45
CA SER A 198 1.88 4.35 -0.75
C SER A 198 1.46 3.48 -1.93
N TRP A 199 0.44 2.64 -1.76
CA TRP A 199 -0.12 1.86 -2.87
C TRP A 199 -0.80 2.76 -3.90
N ARG A 200 -0.73 2.32 -5.16
CA ARG A 200 -1.51 2.85 -6.29
C ARG A 200 -2.25 1.67 -6.91
N VAL A 201 -3.53 1.85 -7.13
CA VAL A 201 -4.42 0.77 -7.58
C VAL A 201 -5.01 1.15 -8.94
N HIS A 202 -4.67 0.39 -9.96
CA HIS A 202 -5.19 0.56 -11.29
C HIS A 202 -6.27 -0.49 -11.55
N VAL A 203 -7.48 -0.05 -11.84
CA VAL A 203 -8.63 -0.92 -12.13
C VAL A 203 -8.93 -0.85 -13.63
N TYR A 204 -8.84 -1.99 -14.31
CA TYR A 204 -9.11 -2.13 -15.72
C TYR A 204 -10.40 -2.91 -15.92
N THR A 205 -11.39 -2.33 -16.59
CA THR A 205 -12.71 -2.93 -16.87
C THR A 205 -12.96 -3.09 -18.36
N GLU A 206 -12.23 -2.38 -19.21
CA GLU A 206 -12.30 -2.57 -20.65
C GLU A 206 -11.68 -3.93 -21.04
N ASN A 207 -12.46 -4.79 -21.68
CA ASN A 207 -12.06 -6.18 -21.99
C ASN A 207 -10.71 -6.25 -22.72
N LYS A 208 -10.47 -5.36 -23.69
CA LYS A 208 -9.19 -5.33 -24.41
C LYS A 208 -8.00 -5.09 -23.50
N LEU A 209 -8.12 -4.18 -22.51
CA LEU A 209 -7.09 -3.88 -21.53
C LEU A 209 -6.93 -5.02 -20.53
N VAL A 210 -8.03 -5.62 -20.07
CA VAL A 210 -8.03 -6.78 -19.17
C VAL A 210 -7.27 -7.95 -19.80
N VAL A 211 -7.67 -8.37 -20.98
CA VAL A 211 -7.03 -9.48 -21.71
C VAL A 211 -5.56 -9.16 -22.02
N LYS A 212 -5.25 -7.91 -22.41
CA LYS A 212 -3.89 -7.44 -22.66
C LYS A 212 -3.02 -7.56 -21.41
N MET A 213 -3.51 -7.11 -20.25
CA MET A 213 -2.79 -7.18 -18.97
C MET A 213 -2.44 -8.63 -18.62
N PHE A 214 -3.40 -9.54 -18.69
CA PHE A 214 -3.17 -10.96 -18.37
C PHE A 214 -2.25 -11.66 -19.35
N LYS A 215 -2.32 -11.34 -20.63
CA LYS A 215 -1.36 -11.84 -21.65
C LYS A 215 0.07 -11.35 -21.36
N LEU A 216 0.24 -10.11 -20.93
CA LEU A 216 1.55 -9.54 -20.55
C LEU A 216 2.08 -10.20 -19.28
N GLN A 217 1.23 -10.43 -18.29
CA GLN A 217 1.58 -11.09 -17.03
C GLN A 217 1.94 -12.57 -17.24
N GLY A 218 1.22 -13.29 -18.11
CA GLY A 218 1.57 -14.63 -18.59
C GLY A 218 1.22 -15.82 -17.67
N GLY A 219 0.68 -15.58 -16.47
CA GLY A 219 0.35 -16.63 -15.48
C GLY A 219 -1.10 -17.16 -15.56
N SER A 220 -1.91 -16.63 -16.45
CA SER A 220 -3.35 -16.95 -16.57
C SER A 220 -3.70 -17.72 -17.85
N LYS A 221 -2.74 -18.42 -18.44
CA LYS A 221 -2.96 -19.17 -19.67
C LYS A 221 -4.09 -20.20 -19.48
N GLY A 222 -5.10 -20.15 -20.35
CA GLY A 222 -6.27 -21.02 -20.32
C GLY A 222 -7.52 -20.44 -19.65
N PHE A 223 -7.40 -19.31 -18.94
CA PHE A 223 -8.54 -18.62 -18.33
C PHE A 223 -8.46 -17.07 -18.38
N ASN A 224 -7.47 -16.53 -19.08
CA ASN A 224 -7.26 -15.06 -19.17
C ASN A 224 -8.42 -14.31 -19.86
N GLU A 225 -9.24 -14.98 -20.65
CA GLU A 225 -10.38 -14.39 -21.35
C GLU A 225 -11.69 -14.45 -20.53
N GLN A 226 -11.70 -15.19 -19.43
CA GLN A 226 -12.85 -15.30 -18.54
C GLN A 226 -12.91 -14.17 -17.49
N MET A 227 -11.80 -13.49 -17.26
CA MET A 227 -11.74 -12.41 -16.27
C MET A 227 -12.33 -11.12 -16.82
N GLN A 228 -13.19 -10.48 -16.03
CA GLN A 228 -13.96 -9.30 -16.43
C GLN A 228 -13.34 -8.00 -15.95
N CYS A 229 -12.46 -8.08 -14.95
CA CYS A 229 -11.74 -6.93 -14.43
C CYS A 229 -10.31 -7.36 -14.03
N ALA A 230 -9.37 -6.44 -14.14
CA ALA A 230 -8.00 -6.59 -13.66
C ALA A 230 -7.68 -5.47 -12.69
N ILE A 231 -7.19 -5.81 -11.50
CA ILE A 231 -6.76 -4.84 -10.50
C ILE A 231 -5.26 -5.01 -10.29
N LEU A 232 -4.50 -3.99 -10.72
CA LEU A 232 -3.06 -3.96 -10.54
C LEU A 232 -2.72 -3.09 -9.34
N ILE A 233 -2.04 -3.68 -8.36
CA ILE A 233 -1.54 -2.99 -7.18
C ILE A 233 -0.08 -2.66 -7.43
N CYS A 234 0.26 -1.37 -7.28
CA CYS A 234 1.61 -0.84 -7.39
C CYS A 234 2.02 -0.16 -6.08
N GLY A 235 3.33 -0.09 -5.83
CA GLY A 235 3.91 0.76 -4.80
C GLY A 235 4.50 2.03 -5.43
N ASP A 236 4.23 3.19 -4.85
CA ASP A 236 4.79 4.47 -5.28
C ASP A 236 6.14 4.70 -4.60
N LEU A 237 7.24 4.55 -5.34
CA LEU A 237 8.61 4.65 -4.85
C LEU A 237 8.93 6.00 -4.20
N ARG A 238 8.21 7.06 -4.52
CA ARG A 238 8.42 8.40 -3.95
C ARG A 238 8.14 8.47 -2.45
N ASN A 239 7.38 7.50 -1.93
CA ASN A 239 7.02 7.41 -0.52
C ASN A 239 8.05 6.69 0.36
N TYR A 240 9.15 6.19 -0.21
CA TYR A 240 10.10 5.35 0.50
C TYR A 240 11.51 5.95 0.51
N GLY A 241 12.22 5.69 1.60
CA GLY A 241 13.62 6.04 1.75
C GLY A 241 14.56 4.97 1.14
N PHE A 242 15.84 5.29 1.05
CA PHE A 242 16.85 4.41 0.47
C PHE A 242 16.92 3.03 1.14
N TYR A 243 16.77 2.97 2.47
CA TYR A 243 16.82 1.70 3.22
C TYR A 243 15.50 0.92 3.21
N GLU A 244 14.47 1.46 2.57
CA GLU A 244 13.11 0.90 2.56
C GLU A 244 12.77 0.21 1.23
N GLN A 245 13.76 -0.35 0.55
CA GLN A 245 13.64 -0.91 -0.81
C GLN A 245 12.57 -1.99 -0.96
N ASN A 246 12.29 -2.74 0.11
CA ASN A 246 11.28 -3.80 0.10
C ASN A 246 9.90 -3.34 0.57
N LEU A 247 9.78 -2.17 1.18
CA LEU A 247 8.49 -1.68 1.72
C LEU A 247 7.40 -1.48 0.66
N PRO A 248 7.67 -1.10 -0.60
CA PRO A 248 6.64 -1.08 -1.65
C PRO A 248 5.94 -2.42 -1.80
N PHE A 249 6.69 -3.52 -1.70
CA PHE A 249 6.15 -4.88 -1.82
C PHE A 249 5.45 -5.33 -0.53
N VAL A 250 5.92 -4.93 0.63
CA VAL A 250 5.27 -5.20 1.93
C VAL A 250 3.93 -4.48 2.01
N ASP A 251 3.91 -3.16 1.84
CA ASP A 251 2.68 -2.35 1.91
C ASP A 251 1.67 -2.78 0.84
N GLY A 252 2.14 -3.00 -0.40
CA GLY A 252 1.31 -3.48 -1.49
C GLY A 252 0.78 -4.90 -1.26
N GLY A 253 1.55 -5.77 -0.63
CA GLY A 253 1.13 -7.14 -0.26
C GLY A 253 0.07 -7.15 0.83
N ILE A 254 0.22 -6.32 1.87
CA ILE A 254 -0.77 -6.14 2.93
C ILE A 254 -2.09 -5.61 2.33
N TYR A 255 -2.01 -4.58 1.48
CA TYR A 255 -3.17 -4.04 0.79
C TYR A 255 -3.85 -5.09 -0.10
N ALA A 256 -3.05 -5.85 -0.87
CA ALA A 256 -3.55 -6.89 -1.75
C ALA A 256 -4.33 -7.96 -0.98
N MET A 257 -3.82 -8.42 0.17
CA MET A 257 -4.51 -9.44 0.96
C MET A 257 -5.81 -8.91 1.55
N ASN A 258 -5.81 -7.66 2.04
CA ASN A 258 -7.03 -7.02 2.52
C ASN A 258 -8.08 -6.89 1.40
N LEU A 259 -7.65 -6.47 0.19
CA LEU A 259 -8.54 -6.36 -0.96
C LEU A 259 -9.08 -7.74 -1.41
N LEU A 260 -8.29 -8.79 -1.35
CA LEU A 260 -8.76 -10.15 -1.65
C LEU A 260 -9.86 -10.59 -0.69
N TYR A 261 -9.75 -10.29 0.61
CA TYR A 261 -10.80 -10.55 1.59
C TYR A 261 -12.02 -9.66 1.34
N ALA A 262 -11.83 -8.38 1.06
CA ALA A 262 -12.92 -7.46 0.78
C ALA A 262 -13.72 -7.87 -0.48
N LEU A 263 -13.03 -8.26 -1.56
CA LEU A 263 -13.68 -8.76 -2.77
C LEU A 263 -14.46 -10.06 -2.49
N HIS A 264 -13.85 -10.99 -1.72
CA HIS A 264 -14.53 -12.21 -1.32
C HIS A 264 -15.80 -11.93 -0.48
N TYR A 265 -15.72 -10.97 0.44
CA TYR A 265 -16.85 -10.53 1.26
C TYR A 265 -18.03 -10.01 0.41
N TYR A 266 -17.76 -9.39 -0.73
CA TYR A 266 -18.78 -8.95 -1.69
C TYR A 266 -19.15 -9.99 -2.74
N GLY A 267 -18.76 -11.27 -2.56
CA GLY A 267 -19.09 -12.35 -3.48
C GLY A 267 -18.41 -12.27 -4.84
N VAL A 268 -17.25 -11.66 -4.91
CA VAL A 268 -16.47 -11.50 -6.14
C VAL A 268 -15.39 -12.59 -6.23
N ALA A 269 -15.36 -13.31 -7.34
CA ALA A 269 -14.35 -14.32 -7.62
C ALA A 269 -13.01 -13.71 -7.99
N THR A 270 -11.92 -14.17 -7.37
CA THR A 270 -10.60 -13.57 -7.54
C THR A 270 -9.48 -14.58 -7.72
N ILE A 271 -8.42 -14.13 -8.40
CA ILE A 271 -7.14 -14.82 -8.45
C ILE A 271 -5.98 -13.80 -8.31
N PRO A 272 -5.12 -13.93 -7.29
CA PRO A 272 -3.89 -13.16 -7.21
C PRO A 272 -2.81 -13.75 -8.13
N LEU A 273 -2.14 -12.90 -8.90
CA LEU A 273 -1.07 -13.24 -9.82
C LEU A 273 0.17 -12.38 -9.51
N THR A 274 1.31 -13.04 -9.36
CA THR A 274 2.57 -12.37 -9.04
C THR A 274 3.00 -11.40 -10.15
N MET A 275 3.60 -10.29 -9.76
CA MET A 275 4.27 -9.34 -10.66
C MET A 275 5.80 -9.45 -10.60
N GLY A 276 6.34 -10.51 -9.98
CA GLY A 276 7.77 -10.82 -9.91
C GLY A 276 8.35 -11.27 -11.25
N HIS A 277 8.38 -10.37 -12.22
CA HIS A 277 8.86 -10.61 -13.57
C HIS A 277 10.29 -10.12 -13.78
N LYS A 278 10.93 -10.64 -14.85
CA LYS A 278 12.17 -10.04 -15.35
C LYS A 278 11.94 -8.58 -15.71
N ARG A 279 12.91 -7.72 -15.45
CA ARG A 279 12.87 -6.27 -15.71
C ARG A 279 12.30 -5.92 -17.10
N ARG A 280 12.66 -6.70 -18.16
CA ARG A 280 12.12 -6.47 -19.52
C ARG A 280 10.60 -6.60 -19.59
N ILE A 281 10.01 -7.58 -18.89
CA ILE A 281 8.56 -7.81 -18.88
C ILE A 281 7.88 -6.70 -18.08
N THR A 282 8.41 -6.36 -16.89
CA THR A 282 7.90 -5.24 -16.09
C THR A 282 7.93 -3.93 -16.86
N LYS A 283 9.03 -3.64 -17.57
CA LYS A 283 9.14 -2.45 -18.43
C LYS A 283 8.06 -2.46 -19.53
N LYS A 284 7.85 -3.61 -20.19
CA LYS A 284 6.83 -3.75 -21.22
C LYS A 284 5.43 -3.53 -20.64
N ILE A 285 5.11 -4.11 -19.48
CA ILE A 285 3.83 -3.88 -18.80
C ILE A 285 3.64 -2.39 -18.51
N LYS A 286 4.66 -1.71 -17.95
CA LYS A 286 4.57 -0.27 -17.66
C LYS A 286 4.31 0.56 -18.92
N GLN A 287 4.98 0.27 -20.01
CA GLN A 287 4.79 0.96 -21.29
C GLN A 287 3.40 0.72 -21.87
N GLU A 288 3.00 -0.56 -21.98
CA GLU A 288 1.76 -0.96 -22.64
C GLU A 288 0.49 -0.60 -21.84
N MET A 289 0.63 -0.47 -20.51
CA MET A 289 -0.46 -0.09 -19.61
C MET A 289 -0.35 1.35 -19.10
N HIS A 290 0.58 2.14 -19.68
CA HIS A 290 0.81 3.55 -19.36
C HIS A 290 1.05 3.84 -17.88
N LEU A 291 1.78 2.95 -17.18
CA LEU A 291 2.10 3.14 -15.76
C LEU A 291 3.22 4.17 -15.57
N PRO A 292 3.13 5.04 -14.56
CA PRO A 292 4.19 5.98 -14.22
C PRO A 292 5.50 5.26 -13.86
N ASN A 293 6.64 5.89 -14.18
CA ASN A 293 7.96 5.29 -13.92
C ASN A 293 8.26 5.10 -12.43
N HIS A 294 7.68 5.91 -11.56
CA HIS A 294 7.85 5.80 -10.11
C HIS A 294 6.96 4.75 -9.44
N GLU A 295 6.05 4.11 -10.18
CA GLU A 295 5.24 3.01 -9.66
C GLU A 295 5.89 1.65 -9.95
N VAL A 296 5.96 0.79 -8.95
CA VAL A 296 6.44 -0.58 -9.07
C VAL A 296 5.27 -1.55 -8.94
N PRO A 297 4.98 -2.38 -9.95
CA PRO A 297 3.95 -3.40 -9.86
C PRO A 297 4.26 -4.42 -8.75
N VAL A 298 3.29 -4.66 -7.87
CA VAL A 298 3.40 -5.58 -6.73
C VAL A 298 2.61 -6.86 -6.98
N LEU A 299 1.33 -6.72 -7.27
CA LEU A 299 0.42 -7.86 -7.48
C LEU A 299 -0.66 -7.49 -8.49
N LEU A 300 -1.04 -8.45 -9.32
CA LEU A 300 -2.21 -8.36 -10.20
C LEU A 300 -3.31 -9.28 -9.67
N ILE A 301 -4.53 -8.75 -9.54
CA ILE A 301 -5.71 -9.53 -9.17
C ILE A 301 -6.61 -9.65 -10.39
N GLY A 302 -6.86 -10.88 -10.82
CA GLY A 302 -7.91 -11.20 -11.77
C GLY A 302 -9.25 -11.29 -11.07
N VAL A 303 -10.28 -10.70 -11.67
CA VAL A 303 -11.60 -10.52 -11.06
C VAL A 303 -12.69 -10.94 -12.05
N GLY A 304 -13.69 -11.61 -11.52
CA GLY A 304 -14.88 -12.04 -12.26
C GLY A 304 -15.98 -12.51 -11.31
N THR A 305 -16.96 -13.22 -11.86
CA THR A 305 -18.06 -13.80 -11.11
C THR A 305 -17.80 -15.27 -10.81
N PHE A 306 -18.40 -15.79 -9.75
CA PHE A 306 -18.42 -17.22 -9.47
C PHE A 306 -19.34 -17.95 -10.45
N LYS A 307 -18.99 -19.19 -10.79
CA LYS A 307 -19.94 -20.15 -11.34
C LYS A 307 -20.73 -20.79 -10.21
N ASP A 308 -21.93 -21.29 -10.51
CA ASP A 308 -22.71 -22.07 -9.54
C ASP A 308 -21.93 -23.30 -9.06
N ASN A 309 -21.21 -23.94 -9.97
CA ASN A 309 -20.29 -25.05 -9.67
C ASN A 309 -18.93 -24.76 -10.29
N TYR A 310 -17.89 -24.72 -9.48
CA TYR A 310 -16.52 -24.50 -9.94
C TYR A 310 -15.52 -25.32 -9.11
N LYS A 311 -14.36 -25.58 -9.71
CA LYS A 311 -13.28 -26.31 -9.04
C LYS A 311 -12.19 -25.33 -8.61
N VAL A 312 -11.65 -25.53 -7.39
CA VAL A 312 -10.47 -24.83 -6.91
C VAL A 312 -9.37 -25.83 -6.61
N ALA A 313 -8.12 -25.43 -6.77
CA ALA A 313 -7.00 -26.26 -6.39
C ALA A 313 -6.97 -26.40 -4.85
N VAL A 314 -6.86 -27.63 -4.39
CA VAL A 314 -6.53 -27.95 -3.00
C VAL A 314 -5.03 -27.72 -2.84
N SER A 315 -4.64 -26.51 -2.56
CA SER A 315 -3.25 -26.18 -2.32
C SER A 315 -2.90 -26.58 -0.90
N HIS A 316 -2.19 -27.68 -0.72
CA HIS A 316 -1.73 -28.12 0.60
C HIS A 316 -1.02 -26.99 1.34
N ARG A 317 -1.26 -26.89 2.63
CA ARG A 317 -0.62 -25.92 3.52
C ARG A 317 0.22 -26.65 4.54
N TYR A 318 1.40 -26.13 4.77
CA TYR A 318 2.20 -26.54 5.93
C TYR A 318 1.44 -26.28 7.22
N SER A 319 1.59 -27.18 8.19
CA SER A 319 1.14 -26.87 9.55
C SER A 319 1.92 -25.68 10.09
N TYR A 320 1.27 -24.83 10.88
CA TYR A 320 1.97 -23.70 11.51
C TYR A 320 3.17 -24.13 12.34
N CYS A 321 3.13 -25.34 12.91
CA CYS A 321 4.25 -25.92 13.65
C CYS A 321 5.52 -26.11 12.83
N GLU A 322 5.42 -26.19 11.50
CA GLU A 322 6.57 -26.39 10.62
C GLU A 322 7.37 -25.09 10.40
N TYR A 323 6.75 -23.94 10.54
CA TYR A 323 7.38 -22.64 10.27
C TYR A 323 7.35 -21.66 11.45
N VAL A 324 6.64 -21.97 12.54
CA VAL A 324 6.64 -21.16 13.76
C VAL A 324 7.71 -21.69 14.72
N LYS A 325 8.60 -20.81 15.16
CA LYS A 325 9.59 -21.09 16.21
C LYS A 325 9.23 -20.24 17.43
N LEU A 326 8.98 -20.90 18.55
CA LEU A 326 8.77 -20.24 19.84
C LEU A 326 10.13 -20.02 20.51
N ASN A 327 10.59 -18.78 20.52
CA ASN A 327 11.80 -18.41 21.26
C ASN A 327 11.38 -17.98 22.67
N ARG A 328 11.86 -18.73 23.67
CA ARG A 328 11.61 -18.49 25.10
C ARG A 328 12.89 -18.05 25.80
#